data_756114d3a9586725bfd2b5d942de2542
#
_entry.id   756114d3a9586725bfd2b5d942de2542
#
_cell.length_a   1.000
_cell.length_b   1.000
_cell.length_c   1.000
_cell.angle_alpha   90.00
_cell.angle_beta   90.00
_cell.angle_gamma   90.00
#
_symmetry.space_group_name_H-M   'P 1'
#
loop_
_entity.id
_entity.type
_entity.pdbx_description
1 polymer ?
#
loop_
_entity_poly.entity_id
_entity_poly.type
_entity_poly.pdbx_seq_one_letter_code
_entity_poly.pdbx_strand_id
1 'polypeptide(L)'
;MIRVNDLNESLKFYCDALGMKLLRKHDYPNGEFTLAFVGYEDEDSHTVVELTHNWGTKSYDQGSAFGHLAVGVDDLYATCAALKEKGVKVVREPGPMKFGGPHIAFVEDPTGYKVELIQTNTVHS
;
A
#
# COMPACT_ATOMS: atom_id res chain seq x y z
N MET A 1 -8.28 -4.81 6.18
CA MET A 1 -8.35 -5.69 4.99
C MET A 1 -8.75 -4.87 3.78
N ILE A 2 -8.14 -5.15 2.65
CA ILE A 2 -8.57 -4.59 1.38
C ILE A 2 -8.74 -5.72 0.37
N ARG A 3 -9.68 -5.54 -0.56
CA ARG A 3 -9.91 -6.50 -1.64
C ARG A 3 -9.12 -6.08 -2.86
N VAL A 4 -8.35 -7.00 -3.42
CA VAL A 4 -7.48 -6.71 -4.55
C VAL A 4 -7.90 -7.53 -5.78
N ASN A 5 -7.79 -6.91 -6.95
CA ASN A 5 -8.23 -7.56 -8.19
C ASN A 5 -7.17 -8.51 -8.76
N ASP A 6 -5.90 -8.29 -8.45
CA ASP A 6 -4.80 -9.12 -8.93
C ASP A 6 -3.78 -9.27 -7.80
N LEU A 7 -3.73 -10.47 -7.20
CA LEU A 7 -2.88 -10.68 -6.04
C LEU A 7 -1.40 -10.54 -6.37
N ASN A 8 -0.98 -11.07 -7.51
CA ASN A 8 0.44 -11.01 -7.88
C ASN A 8 0.91 -9.56 -8.08
N GLU A 9 0.11 -8.74 -8.76
CA GLU A 9 0.44 -7.34 -8.93
C GLU A 9 0.41 -6.59 -7.61
N SER A 10 -0.52 -6.93 -6.73
CA SER A 10 -0.60 -6.31 -5.40
C SER A 10 0.62 -6.69 -4.56
N LEU A 11 1.06 -7.94 -4.62
CA LEU A 11 2.27 -8.35 -3.89
C LEU A 11 3.53 -7.67 -4.43
N LYS A 12 3.61 -7.45 -5.74
CA LYS A 12 4.72 -6.66 -6.30
C LYS A 12 4.71 -5.25 -5.76
N PHE A 13 3.54 -4.65 -5.65
CA PHE A 13 3.42 -3.29 -5.13
C PHE A 13 3.79 -3.22 -3.64
N TYR A 14 3.14 -4.02 -2.80
CA TYR A 14 3.36 -3.92 -1.35
C TYR A 14 4.69 -4.50 -0.91
N CYS A 15 5.16 -5.56 -1.53
CA CYS A 15 6.41 -6.20 -1.15
C CYS A 15 7.62 -5.68 -1.92
N ASP A 16 7.57 -5.71 -3.24
CA ASP A 16 8.76 -5.31 -4.02
C ASP A 16 8.93 -3.79 -4.07
N ALA A 17 7.86 -3.04 -4.21
CA ALA A 17 7.95 -1.59 -4.29
C ALA A 17 7.98 -0.92 -2.92
N LEU A 18 7.05 -1.26 -2.01
CA LEU A 18 6.99 -0.65 -0.69
C LEU A 18 7.84 -1.34 0.36
N GLY A 19 8.43 -2.50 0.05
CA GLY A 19 9.37 -3.17 0.95
C GLY A 19 8.74 -3.98 2.07
N MET A 20 7.45 -4.27 2.01
CA MET A 20 6.80 -5.14 2.99
C MET A 20 7.21 -6.59 2.79
N LYS A 21 7.00 -7.40 3.81
CA LYS A 21 7.23 -8.84 3.77
C LYS A 21 5.90 -9.55 3.57
N LEU A 22 5.89 -10.59 2.77
CA LEU A 22 4.74 -11.48 2.73
C LEU A 22 4.82 -12.39 3.96
N LEU A 23 3.95 -12.16 4.93
CA LEU A 23 4.02 -12.86 6.21
C LEU A 23 3.36 -14.23 6.17
N ARG A 24 2.24 -14.35 5.49
CA ARG A 24 1.56 -15.62 5.26
C ARG A 24 0.54 -15.48 4.13
N LYS A 25 0.25 -16.61 3.50
CA LYS A 25 -0.68 -16.66 2.38
C LYS A 25 -1.43 -17.97 2.44
N HIS A 26 -2.72 -17.95 2.19
CA HIS A 26 -3.52 -19.16 2.23
C HIS A 26 -4.66 -19.12 1.21
N ASP A 27 -4.82 -20.24 0.47
CA ASP A 27 -5.91 -20.40 -0.48
C ASP A 27 -7.08 -21.11 0.19
N TYR A 28 -8.29 -20.66 -0.11
CA TYR A 28 -9.52 -21.26 0.36
C TYR A 28 -10.36 -21.71 -0.85
N PRO A 29 -10.07 -22.89 -1.42
CA PRO A 29 -10.72 -23.31 -2.67
C PRO A 29 -12.24 -23.37 -2.60
N ASN A 30 -12.79 -23.80 -1.46
CA ASN A 30 -14.24 -23.90 -1.32
C ASN A 30 -14.92 -22.53 -1.34
N GLY A 31 -14.23 -21.50 -0.90
CA GLY A 31 -14.73 -20.14 -0.94
C GLY A 31 -14.26 -19.37 -2.16
N GLU A 32 -13.35 -19.94 -2.94
CA GLU A 32 -12.76 -19.34 -4.13
C GLU A 32 -12.11 -17.99 -3.84
N PHE A 33 -11.30 -17.95 -2.79
CA PHE A 33 -10.52 -16.76 -2.47
C PHE A 33 -9.16 -17.11 -1.86
N THR A 34 -8.26 -16.16 -1.89
CA THR A 34 -6.93 -16.25 -1.30
C THR A 34 -6.72 -15.06 -0.37
N LEU A 35 -6.12 -15.31 0.79
CA LEU A 35 -5.70 -14.26 1.71
C LEU A 35 -4.18 -14.17 1.71
N ALA A 36 -3.66 -12.96 1.73
CA ALA A 36 -2.23 -12.72 1.90
C ALA A 36 -2.06 -11.59 2.92
N PHE A 37 -1.13 -11.75 3.85
CA PHE A 37 -0.87 -10.76 4.90
C PHE A 37 0.51 -10.18 4.66
N VAL A 38 0.57 -8.87 4.52
CA VAL A 38 1.82 -8.15 4.24
C VAL A 38 2.06 -7.09 5.31
N GLY A 39 3.32 -6.85 5.63
CA GLY A 39 3.70 -5.86 6.62
C GLY A 39 5.20 -5.77 6.74
N TYR A 40 5.68 -4.82 7.54
CA TYR A 40 7.12 -4.62 7.72
C TYR A 40 7.72 -5.52 8.79
N GLU A 41 6.90 -5.94 9.75
CA GLU A 41 7.30 -6.86 10.82
C GLU A 41 6.16 -7.85 11.07
N ASP A 42 6.34 -8.75 12.05
CA ASP A 42 5.34 -9.78 12.31
C ASP A 42 4.01 -9.20 12.80
N GLU A 43 2.95 -9.95 12.58
CA GLU A 43 1.61 -9.47 12.90
C GLU A 43 1.28 -9.51 14.40
N ASP A 44 2.08 -10.17 15.22
CA ASP A 44 1.85 -10.18 16.65
C ASP A 44 2.23 -8.85 17.30
N SER A 45 3.18 -8.14 16.72
CA SER A 45 3.70 -6.89 17.29
C SER A 45 3.48 -5.66 16.44
N HIS A 46 3.12 -5.83 15.18
CA HIS A 46 3.01 -4.70 14.23
C HIS A 46 1.72 -4.79 13.44
N THR A 47 1.29 -3.64 12.91
CA THR A 47 0.13 -3.57 12.02
C THR A 47 0.49 -4.18 10.67
N VAL A 48 -0.42 -4.99 10.15
CA VAL A 48 -0.25 -5.62 8.84
C VAL A 48 -1.50 -5.37 8.00
N VAL A 49 -1.38 -5.57 6.70
CA VAL A 49 -2.50 -5.43 5.78
C VAL A 49 -2.90 -6.81 5.28
N GLU A 50 -4.18 -7.13 5.42
CA GLU A 50 -4.74 -8.35 4.85
C GLU A 50 -5.24 -8.04 3.46
N LEU A 51 -4.69 -8.72 2.46
CA LEU A 51 -5.13 -8.63 1.07
C LEU A 51 -6.05 -9.80 0.78
N THR A 52 -7.26 -9.51 0.32
CA THR A 52 -8.21 -10.56 -0.06
C THR A 52 -8.38 -10.55 -1.57
N HIS A 53 -8.08 -11.66 -2.21
CA HIS A 53 -8.29 -11.83 -3.63
C HIS A 53 -9.42 -12.83 -3.85
N ASN A 54 -10.58 -12.35 -4.32
CA ASN A 54 -11.69 -13.21 -4.69
C ASN A 54 -11.48 -13.68 -6.13
N TRP A 55 -11.38 -14.98 -6.33
CA TRP A 55 -11.05 -15.54 -7.64
C TRP A 55 -12.12 -15.14 -8.66
N GLY A 56 -11.67 -14.70 -9.81
CA GLY A 56 -12.58 -14.28 -10.88
C GLY A 56 -13.09 -12.85 -10.79
N THR A 57 -12.92 -12.17 -9.67
CA THR A 57 -13.34 -10.77 -9.54
C THR A 57 -12.19 -9.87 -10.00
N LYS A 58 -12.43 -9.08 -11.03
CA LYS A 58 -11.38 -8.29 -11.66
C LYS A 58 -11.46 -6.79 -11.37
N SER A 59 -12.53 -6.33 -10.76
CA SER A 59 -12.67 -4.93 -10.40
C SER A 59 -13.59 -4.77 -9.21
N TYR A 60 -13.41 -3.67 -8.48
CA TYR A 60 -14.21 -3.35 -7.31
C TYR A 60 -14.62 -1.88 -7.36
N ASP A 61 -15.80 -1.61 -6.84
CA ASP A 61 -16.26 -0.24 -6.67
C ASP A 61 -15.88 0.20 -5.27
N GLN A 62 -14.98 1.15 -5.16
CA GLN A 62 -14.52 1.65 -3.85
C GLN A 62 -15.49 2.65 -3.24
N GLY A 63 -16.38 3.21 -4.03
CA GLY A 63 -17.34 4.21 -3.55
C GLY A 63 -16.64 5.48 -3.06
N SER A 64 -17.30 6.19 -2.18
CA SER A 64 -16.78 7.45 -1.64
C SER A 64 -16.41 7.36 -0.16
N ALA A 65 -16.55 6.20 0.46
CA ALA A 65 -16.32 6.05 1.89
C ALA A 65 -14.89 5.64 2.26
N PHE A 66 -14.25 4.86 1.40
CA PHE A 66 -12.87 4.42 1.68
C PHE A 66 -11.91 5.58 1.49
N GLY A 67 -11.03 5.78 2.44
CA GLY A 67 -9.99 6.81 2.34
C GLY A 67 -8.72 6.23 1.72
N HIS A 68 -7.75 5.94 2.56
CA HIS A 68 -6.45 5.45 2.10
C HIS A 68 -5.73 4.72 3.23
N LEU A 69 -4.71 3.95 2.86
CA LEU A 69 -3.74 3.42 3.82
C LEU A 69 -2.61 4.44 3.94
N ALA A 70 -1.90 4.43 5.05
CA ALA A 70 -0.75 5.30 5.25
C ALA A 70 0.47 4.50 5.65
N VAL A 71 1.62 4.87 5.10
CA VAL A 71 2.90 4.23 5.38
C VAL A 71 3.92 5.30 5.71
N GLY A 72 4.59 5.16 6.85
CA GLY A 72 5.69 6.04 7.22
C GLY A 72 6.96 5.65 6.49
N VAL A 73 7.70 6.61 5.97
CA VAL A 73 8.97 6.38 5.27
C VAL A 73 10.04 7.33 5.78
N ASP A 74 11.29 6.89 5.77
CA ASP A 74 12.40 7.69 6.28
C ASP A 74 12.79 8.83 5.35
N ASP A 75 12.77 8.59 4.06
CA ASP A 75 13.10 9.60 3.05
C ASP A 75 12.04 9.59 1.97
N LEU A 76 11.08 10.47 2.12
CA LEU A 76 9.92 10.54 1.24
C LEU A 76 10.29 10.81 -0.22
N TYR A 77 11.21 11.75 -0.44
CA TYR A 77 11.58 12.16 -1.80
C TYR A 77 12.33 11.04 -2.53
N ALA A 78 13.25 10.38 -1.85
CA ALA A 78 13.98 9.25 -2.43
C ALA A 78 13.04 8.06 -2.67
N THR A 79 12.12 7.81 -1.75
CA THR A 79 11.13 6.74 -1.90
C THR A 79 10.25 6.98 -3.13
N CYS A 80 9.73 8.20 -3.29
CA CYS A 80 8.90 8.52 -4.46
C CYS A 80 9.67 8.39 -5.76
N ALA A 81 10.94 8.81 -5.79
CA ALA A 81 11.76 8.68 -6.99
C ALA A 81 11.95 7.19 -7.36
N ALA A 82 12.24 6.36 -6.36
CA ALA A 82 12.42 4.92 -6.59
C ALA A 82 11.11 4.26 -7.05
N LEU A 83 9.98 4.66 -6.48
CA LEU A 83 8.67 4.13 -6.88
C LEU A 83 8.33 4.49 -8.32
N LYS A 84 8.63 5.72 -8.75
CA LYS A 84 8.42 6.12 -10.14
C LYS A 84 9.25 5.26 -11.09
N GLU A 85 10.49 4.96 -10.74
CA GLU A 85 11.33 4.09 -11.56
C GLU A 85 10.77 2.68 -11.68
N LYS A 86 10.03 2.22 -10.68
CA LYS A 86 9.37 0.92 -10.70
C LYS A 86 8.01 0.96 -11.39
N GLY A 87 7.61 2.10 -11.92
CA GLY A 87 6.33 2.23 -12.62
C GLY A 87 5.13 2.48 -11.72
N VAL A 88 5.33 2.80 -10.46
CA VAL A 88 4.25 3.10 -9.54
C VAL A 88 3.69 4.49 -9.84
N LYS A 89 2.36 4.59 -9.86
CA LYS A 89 1.70 5.85 -10.16
C LYS A 89 1.70 6.75 -8.94
N VAL A 90 2.39 7.89 -9.04
CA VAL A 90 2.39 8.91 -7.99
C VAL A 90 1.28 9.89 -8.32
N VAL A 91 0.24 9.94 -7.47
CA VAL A 91 -0.92 10.78 -7.73
C VAL A 91 -0.86 12.13 -7.02
N ARG A 92 -0.01 12.25 -6.01
CA ARG A 92 0.30 13.52 -5.39
C ARG A 92 1.79 13.54 -5.10
N GLU A 93 2.53 14.45 -5.73
CA GLU A 93 3.98 14.53 -5.57
C GLU A 93 4.38 14.86 -4.13
N PRO A 94 5.56 14.43 -3.69
CA PRO A 94 5.98 14.70 -2.32
C PRO A 94 6.15 16.19 -2.07
N GLY A 95 5.68 16.63 -0.93
CA GLY A 95 5.78 18.02 -0.54
C GLY A 95 5.06 18.28 0.77
N PRO A 96 5.10 19.53 1.24
CA PRO A 96 4.47 19.88 2.51
C PRO A 96 2.95 19.86 2.41
N MET A 97 2.30 19.61 3.54
CA MET A 97 0.86 19.72 3.64
C MET A 97 0.46 21.19 3.67
N LYS A 98 -0.75 21.47 3.16
CA LYS A 98 -1.22 22.86 3.05
C LYS A 98 -1.24 23.61 4.36
N PHE A 99 -1.58 22.96 5.45
CA PHE A 99 -1.71 23.61 6.74
C PHE A 99 -0.63 23.22 7.74
N GLY A 100 0.52 22.74 7.26
CA GLY A 100 1.62 22.32 8.12
C GLY A 100 1.59 20.81 8.37
N GLY A 101 2.54 20.33 9.12
CA GLY A 101 2.71 18.91 9.39
C GLY A 101 3.82 18.29 8.56
N PRO A 102 3.92 16.97 8.55
CA PRO A 102 4.99 16.31 7.80
C PRO A 102 4.77 16.44 6.29
N HIS A 103 5.84 16.26 5.53
CA HIS A 103 5.71 16.16 4.08
C HIS A 103 5.06 14.82 3.75
N ILE A 104 4.22 14.81 2.74
CA ILE A 104 3.47 13.63 2.32
C ILE A 104 3.48 13.48 0.81
N ALA A 105 3.13 12.28 0.36
CA ALA A 105 2.86 11.99 -1.05
C ALA A 105 1.73 10.96 -1.09
N PHE A 106 1.09 10.80 -2.24
CA PHE A 106 0.13 9.73 -2.45
C PHE A 106 0.53 8.94 -3.68
N VAL A 107 0.48 7.62 -3.57
CA VAL A 107 0.65 6.71 -4.70
C VAL A 107 -0.60 5.87 -4.82
N GLU A 108 -0.76 5.19 -5.95
CA GLU A 108 -1.93 4.37 -6.20
C GLU A 108 -1.48 2.93 -6.40
N ASP A 109 -2.15 1.99 -5.72
CA ASP A 109 -1.82 0.58 -5.86
C ASP A 109 -2.47 -0.02 -7.11
N PRO A 110 -2.17 -1.28 -7.49
CA PRO A 110 -2.71 -1.85 -8.73
C PRO A 110 -4.24 -1.98 -8.78
N THR A 111 -4.91 -2.00 -7.63
CA THR A 111 -6.38 -2.07 -7.59
C THR A 111 -7.01 -0.68 -7.64
N GLY A 112 -6.22 0.37 -7.43
CA GLY A 112 -6.69 1.74 -7.42
C GLY A 112 -6.79 2.35 -6.03
N TYR A 113 -6.34 1.65 -4.99
CA TYR A 113 -6.33 2.22 -3.65
C TYR A 113 -5.20 3.23 -3.51
N LYS A 114 -5.50 4.35 -2.86
CA LYS A 114 -4.48 5.35 -2.57
C LYS A 114 -3.72 4.94 -1.32
N VAL A 115 -2.41 5.16 -1.36
CA VAL A 115 -1.53 4.94 -0.22
C VAL A 115 -0.80 6.24 0.04
N GLU A 116 -0.98 6.78 1.24
CA GLU A 116 -0.26 7.98 1.65
C GLU A 116 1.11 7.59 2.18
N LEU A 117 2.14 8.27 1.70
CA LEU A 117 3.49 8.12 2.21
C LEU A 117 3.79 9.34 3.07
N ILE A 118 4.23 9.11 4.31
CA ILE A 118 4.45 10.18 5.28
C ILE A 118 5.90 10.17 5.69
N GLN A 119 6.55 11.34 5.58
CA GLN A 119 7.93 11.51 6.04
C GLN A 119 7.96 11.39 7.56
N THR A 120 8.62 10.35 8.08
CA THR A 120 8.68 10.13 9.52
C THR A 120 9.94 10.68 10.15
N ASN A 121 11.02 10.71 9.37
CA ASN A 121 12.27 11.21 9.88
C ASN A 121 12.36 12.69 9.63
N THR A 122 11.59 13.48 10.34
CA THR A 122 11.57 14.80 9.98
C THR A 122 12.16 15.56 10.95
N VAL A 123 12.79 16.38 10.57
CA VAL A 123 13.39 17.19 11.36
C VAL A 123 12.83 18.43 11.24
N HIS A 124 11.94 18.56 10.75
CA HIS A 124 11.39 19.58 10.47
C HIS A 124 10.74 20.10 11.36
N SER A 125 10.92 19.92 11.83
CA SER A 125 10.28 20.35 12.32
C SER A 125 9.97 21.45 12.17
#